data_90a583ce0fe967ba68bebfe3effd1e9e
#
_entry.id   90a583ce0fe967ba68bebfe3effd1e9e
#
_cell.length_a   1.000
_cell.length_b   1.000
_cell.length_c   1.000
_cell.angle_alpha   90.00
_cell.angle_beta   90.00
_cell.angle_gamma   90.00
#
_symmetry.space_group_name_H-M   'P 1'
#
loop_
_entity.id
_entity.type
_entity.pdbx_description
1 polymer ?
#
loop_
_entity_poly.entity_id
_entity_poly.type
_entity_poly.pdbx_seq_one_letter_code
_entity_poly.pdbx_strand_id
1 'polypeptide(L)'
;MEPIKEALTFDDVLLVPRYSSVLPSETNLSIDLGSKLKLRVPFLSSAMDTVTESSMATGIALIGGLGIIHRNLSIIKQTTEVKRVKKKNLLVGAAVGTGNEDFDRARSILDSGADLIVIDTAHGHSEKVLKILKKIKKIKSKIPICVGNIASGEAALRLYNEGADILKVGIGPGSICTTRMIAGIGVPQISALIEVKKSIKNKKIKIISDGGIKFSGDIAKGIA
;
A
#
# COMPACT_ATOMS: atom_id res chain seq x y z
N MET A 1 31.31 -6.57 15.28
CA MET A 1 29.98 -6.94 14.84
C MET A 1 28.98 -6.03 15.57
N GLU A 2 28.14 -5.31 14.87
CA GLU A 2 27.09 -4.52 15.55
C GLU A 2 26.13 -5.47 16.28
N PRO A 3 25.64 -5.12 17.49
CA PRO A 3 24.68 -5.96 18.19
C PRO A 3 23.40 -6.12 17.38
N ILE A 4 22.85 -7.33 17.34
CA ILE A 4 21.55 -7.60 16.69
C ILE A 4 20.49 -6.79 17.46
N LYS A 5 19.79 -5.91 16.75
CA LYS A 5 18.71 -5.09 17.33
C LYS A 5 17.45 -5.93 17.46
N GLU A 6 16.78 -5.80 18.60
CA GLU A 6 15.46 -6.37 18.80
C GLU A 6 14.46 -5.74 17.83
N ALA A 7 13.58 -6.55 17.23
CA ALA A 7 12.56 -6.10 16.29
C ALA A 7 11.24 -6.84 16.55
N LEU A 8 10.12 -6.13 16.46
CA LEU A 8 8.81 -6.54 16.94
C LEU A 8 7.82 -6.80 15.80
N THR A 9 7.05 -7.89 15.93
CA THR A 9 5.88 -8.20 15.10
C THR A 9 4.59 -7.75 15.78
N PHE A 10 3.43 -7.99 15.15
CA PHE A 10 2.14 -7.75 15.80
C PHE A 10 1.91 -8.63 17.02
N ASP A 11 2.47 -9.84 17.03
CA ASP A 11 2.29 -10.79 18.14
C ASP A 11 3.09 -10.38 19.40
N ASP A 12 4.13 -9.56 19.25
CA ASP A 12 5.04 -9.16 20.35
C ASP A 12 4.53 -7.95 21.16
N VAL A 13 3.47 -7.27 20.71
CA VAL A 13 3.02 -6.02 21.32
C VAL A 13 1.52 -6.02 21.58
N LEU A 14 1.12 -5.24 22.61
CA LEU A 14 -0.27 -4.93 22.92
C LEU A 14 -0.44 -3.42 23.09
N LEU A 15 -1.62 -2.91 22.77
CA LEU A 15 -1.98 -1.53 23.08
C LEU A 15 -2.35 -1.39 24.54
N VAL A 16 -1.78 -0.40 25.23
CA VAL A 16 -2.12 -0.10 26.62
C VAL A 16 -3.46 0.65 26.65
N PRO A 17 -4.46 0.15 27.39
CA PRO A 17 -5.75 0.83 27.52
C PRO A 17 -5.58 2.25 28.07
N ARG A 18 -6.34 3.18 27.53
CA ARG A 18 -6.38 4.58 28.00
C ARG A 18 -7.82 5.01 28.24
N TYR A 19 -7.99 6.07 29.01
CA TYR A 19 -9.31 6.71 29.13
C TYR A 19 -9.88 7.08 27.77
N SER A 20 -11.16 6.78 27.54
CA SER A 20 -11.91 7.15 26.34
C SER A 20 -13.28 7.69 26.73
N SER A 21 -13.67 8.79 26.10
CA SER A 21 -15.03 9.33 26.14
C SER A 21 -15.84 8.97 24.88
N VAL A 22 -15.24 8.20 23.96
CA VAL A 22 -15.87 7.82 22.67
C VAL A 22 -16.31 6.36 22.75
N LEU A 23 -17.56 6.11 22.40
CA LEU A 23 -18.09 4.75 22.28
C LEU A 23 -17.60 4.09 20.97
N PRO A 24 -17.49 2.75 20.91
CA PRO A 24 -17.07 2.06 19.69
C PRO A 24 -17.93 2.39 18.46
N SER A 25 -19.23 2.61 18.64
CA SER A 25 -20.16 3.01 17.58
C SER A 25 -19.96 4.44 17.05
N GLU A 26 -19.25 5.28 17.80
CA GLU A 26 -18.96 6.67 17.44
C GLU A 26 -17.60 6.84 16.77
N THR A 27 -16.82 5.76 16.63
CA THR A 27 -15.50 5.82 16.03
C THR A 27 -15.57 6.15 14.54
N ASN A 28 -14.74 7.10 14.10
CA ASN A 28 -14.59 7.43 12.70
C ASN A 28 -13.39 6.67 12.11
N LEU A 29 -13.66 5.73 11.21
CA LEU A 29 -12.65 4.90 10.54
C LEU A 29 -12.22 5.47 9.19
N SER A 30 -12.75 6.63 8.78
CA SER A 30 -12.40 7.21 7.48
C SER A 30 -10.95 7.66 7.42
N ILE A 31 -10.35 7.50 6.25
CA ILE A 31 -8.98 7.93 5.98
C ILE A 31 -8.92 8.72 4.67
N ASP A 32 -8.12 9.78 4.68
CA ASP A 32 -7.77 10.55 3.49
C ASP A 32 -6.38 10.13 3.01
N LEU A 33 -6.33 9.52 1.83
CA LEU A 33 -5.09 9.07 1.18
C LEU A 33 -4.46 10.16 0.29
N GLY A 34 -5.03 11.34 0.28
CA GLY A 34 -4.58 12.47 -0.55
C GLY A 34 -5.33 12.58 -1.87
N SER A 35 -5.13 13.71 -2.58
CA SER A 35 -5.71 13.95 -3.92
C SER A 35 -7.22 13.67 -4.03
N LYS A 36 -7.99 13.91 -2.96
CA LYS A 36 -9.43 13.62 -2.81
C LYS A 36 -9.78 12.13 -2.71
N LEU A 37 -8.80 11.22 -2.60
CA LEU A 37 -9.04 9.80 -2.37
C LEU A 37 -9.34 9.56 -0.88
N LYS A 38 -10.62 9.49 -0.54
CA LYS A 38 -11.10 9.23 0.82
C LYS A 38 -11.77 7.86 0.90
N LEU A 39 -11.39 7.09 1.89
CA LEU A 39 -12.00 5.79 2.19
C LEU A 39 -12.82 5.89 3.48
N ARG A 40 -13.95 5.18 3.54
CA ARG A 40 -14.77 5.09 4.77
C ARG A 40 -14.19 4.13 5.80
N VAL A 41 -13.47 3.12 5.32
CA VAL A 41 -12.73 2.17 6.16
C VAL A 41 -11.29 2.03 5.65
N PRO A 42 -10.29 1.85 6.54
CA PRO A 42 -8.88 1.89 6.17
C PRO A 42 -8.38 0.54 5.61
N PHE A 43 -9.15 -0.09 4.72
CA PHE A 43 -8.82 -1.40 4.15
C PHE A 43 -8.56 -1.33 2.66
N LEU A 44 -7.47 -1.99 2.26
CA LEU A 44 -7.14 -2.21 0.85
C LEU A 44 -6.98 -3.71 0.59
N SER A 45 -7.52 -4.22 -0.53
CA SER A 45 -7.21 -5.59 -0.94
C SER A 45 -5.91 -5.63 -1.76
N SER A 46 -5.10 -6.68 -1.51
CA SER A 46 -3.77 -6.82 -2.07
C SER A 46 -3.78 -7.01 -3.58
N ALA A 47 -2.77 -6.46 -4.26
CA ALA A 47 -2.57 -6.57 -5.70
C ALA A 47 -2.00 -7.96 -6.10
N MET A 48 -2.72 -9.02 -5.77
CA MET A 48 -2.34 -10.41 -6.04
C MET A 48 -3.34 -11.06 -7.01
N ASP A 49 -2.85 -11.90 -7.90
CA ASP A 49 -3.65 -12.57 -8.94
C ASP A 49 -4.75 -13.48 -8.38
N THR A 50 -4.53 -14.05 -7.20
CA THR A 50 -5.54 -14.86 -6.48
C THR A 50 -6.46 -14.06 -5.56
N VAL A 51 -6.32 -12.73 -5.49
CA VAL A 51 -7.03 -11.88 -4.53
C VAL A 51 -7.87 -10.82 -5.21
N THR A 52 -7.29 -9.94 -6.03
CA THR A 52 -7.98 -8.72 -6.47
C THR A 52 -8.08 -8.58 -7.97
N GLU A 53 -9.24 -8.92 -8.48
CA GLU A 53 -9.78 -8.46 -9.77
C GLU A 53 -11.05 -7.63 -9.51
N SER A 54 -11.84 -7.31 -10.55
CA SER A 54 -13.01 -6.42 -10.43
C SER A 54 -14.06 -6.90 -9.42
N SER A 55 -14.20 -8.20 -9.20
CA SER A 55 -15.15 -8.75 -8.23
C SER A 55 -14.80 -8.34 -6.81
N MET A 56 -13.57 -8.67 -6.35
CA MET A 56 -13.06 -8.27 -5.03
C MET A 56 -12.97 -6.75 -4.90
N ALA A 57 -12.47 -6.05 -5.93
CA ALA A 57 -12.38 -4.59 -5.91
C ALA A 57 -13.77 -3.93 -5.77
N THR A 58 -14.80 -4.49 -6.39
CA THR A 58 -16.18 -4.04 -6.18
C THR A 58 -16.64 -4.30 -4.75
N GLY A 59 -16.44 -5.51 -4.23
CA GLY A 59 -16.87 -5.88 -2.87
C GLY A 59 -16.27 -4.99 -1.80
N ILE A 60 -14.96 -4.77 -1.84
CA ILE A 60 -14.27 -3.93 -0.85
C ILE A 60 -14.64 -2.44 -0.99
N ALA A 61 -14.86 -1.96 -2.22
CA ALA A 61 -15.28 -0.58 -2.44
C ALA A 61 -16.72 -0.31 -1.92
N LEU A 62 -17.62 -1.29 -2.00
CA LEU A 62 -18.98 -1.18 -1.46
C LEU A 62 -18.99 -1.00 0.06
N ILE A 63 -18.08 -1.63 0.79
CA ILE A 63 -17.93 -1.41 2.24
C ILE A 63 -17.12 -0.15 2.56
N GLY A 64 -16.56 0.54 1.55
CA GLY A 64 -15.85 1.80 1.70
C GLY A 64 -14.33 1.72 1.76
N GLY A 65 -13.76 0.55 1.43
CA GLY A 65 -12.33 0.34 1.23
C GLY A 65 -11.90 0.55 -0.23
N LEU A 66 -10.75 0.00 -0.63
CA LEU A 66 -10.19 0.15 -1.97
C LEU A 66 -9.54 -1.14 -2.46
N GLY A 67 -9.97 -1.65 -3.61
CA GLY A 67 -9.33 -2.79 -4.27
C GLY A 67 -8.19 -2.35 -5.18
N ILE A 68 -7.07 -3.09 -5.15
CA ILE A 68 -5.92 -2.83 -6.04
C ILE A 68 -5.83 -3.98 -7.05
N ILE A 69 -6.22 -3.72 -8.30
CA ILE A 69 -6.17 -4.70 -9.39
C ILE A 69 -4.72 -5.09 -9.65
N HIS A 70 -4.43 -6.40 -9.65
CA HIS A 70 -3.07 -6.92 -9.84
C HIS A 70 -2.56 -6.71 -11.27
N ARG A 71 -1.23 -6.75 -11.44
CA ARG A 71 -0.55 -6.55 -12.73
C ARG A 71 -0.21 -7.83 -13.49
N ASN A 72 -0.52 -9.00 -12.94
CA ASN A 72 -0.33 -10.29 -13.63
C ASN A 72 -1.42 -10.53 -14.69
N LEU A 73 -1.64 -9.53 -15.53
CA LEU A 73 -2.61 -9.45 -16.62
C LEU A 73 -1.99 -8.65 -17.77
N SER A 74 -2.46 -8.88 -19.00
CA SER A 74 -2.16 -7.94 -20.06
C SER A 74 -2.72 -6.55 -19.73
N ILE A 75 -2.15 -5.50 -20.31
CA ILE A 75 -2.61 -4.11 -20.09
C ILE A 75 -4.11 -3.99 -20.42
N ILE A 76 -4.56 -4.60 -21.52
CA ILE A 76 -5.97 -4.59 -21.93
C ILE A 76 -6.88 -5.26 -20.91
N LYS A 77 -6.50 -6.43 -20.39
CA LYS A 77 -7.29 -7.13 -19.38
C LYS A 77 -7.35 -6.33 -18.07
N GLN A 78 -6.21 -5.82 -17.59
CA GLN A 78 -6.16 -5.05 -16.36
C GLN A 78 -7.02 -3.77 -16.46
N THR A 79 -6.93 -3.03 -17.56
CA THR A 79 -7.76 -1.83 -17.78
C THR A 79 -9.24 -2.16 -17.92
N THR A 80 -9.57 -3.33 -18.45
CA THR A 80 -10.95 -3.83 -18.48
C THR A 80 -11.48 -4.08 -17.08
N GLU A 81 -10.69 -4.70 -16.21
CA GLU A 81 -11.05 -4.91 -14.80
C GLU A 81 -11.27 -3.56 -14.06
N VAL A 82 -10.38 -2.58 -14.27
CA VAL A 82 -10.57 -1.22 -13.72
C VAL A 82 -11.89 -0.61 -14.20
N LYS A 83 -12.14 -0.63 -15.52
CA LYS A 83 -13.37 -0.08 -16.11
C LYS A 83 -14.64 -0.75 -15.57
N ARG A 84 -14.62 -2.06 -15.29
CA ARG A 84 -15.76 -2.76 -14.69
C ARG A 84 -16.15 -2.20 -13.32
N VAL A 85 -15.17 -1.87 -12.50
CA VAL A 85 -15.41 -1.24 -11.19
C VAL A 85 -15.88 0.21 -11.38
N LYS A 86 -15.23 0.98 -12.26
CA LYS A 86 -15.58 2.39 -12.53
C LYS A 86 -16.98 2.56 -13.11
N LYS A 87 -17.48 1.61 -13.92
CA LYS A 87 -18.87 1.62 -14.41
C LYS A 87 -19.92 1.61 -13.28
N LYS A 88 -19.55 1.18 -12.07
CA LYS A 88 -20.41 1.18 -10.87
C LYS A 88 -20.21 2.43 -10.00
N ASN A 89 -19.43 3.44 -10.48
CA ASN A 89 -19.05 4.64 -9.74
C ASN A 89 -18.30 4.33 -8.43
N LEU A 90 -17.54 3.24 -8.39
CA LEU A 90 -16.76 2.82 -7.23
C LEU A 90 -15.28 3.18 -7.38
N LEU A 91 -14.59 3.28 -6.24
CA LEU A 91 -13.15 3.52 -6.19
C LEU A 91 -12.37 2.24 -6.52
N VAL A 92 -11.27 2.39 -7.26
CA VAL A 92 -10.38 1.29 -7.61
C VAL A 92 -8.97 1.79 -7.85
N GLY A 93 -7.97 1.07 -7.32
CA GLY A 93 -6.57 1.23 -7.67
C GLY A 93 -6.09 0.11 -8.59
N ALA A 94 -4.90 0.29 -9.18
CA ALA A 94 -4.26 -0.76 -9.96
C ALA A 94 -2.74 -0.73 -9.79
N ALA A 95 -2.13 -1.93 -9.84
CA ALA A 95 -0.71 -2.11 -9.67
C ALA A 95 0.03 -2.06 -10.99
N VAL A 96 1.25 -1.51 -10.94
CA VAL A 96 2.26 -1.54 -12.01
C VAL A 96 3.59 -2.05 -11.45
N GLY A 97 4.44 -2.59 -12.30
CA GLY A 97 5.80 -2.97 -11.94
C GLY A 97 6.84 -1.93 -12.36
N THR A 98 8.02 -2.43 -12.73
CA THR A 98 9.17 -1.60 -13.17
C THR A 98 9.75 -2.06 -14.51
N GLY A 99 9.00 -2.87 -15.26
CA GLY A 99 9.38 -3.35 -16.59
C GLY A 99 9.23 -2.28 -17.66
N ASN A 100 9.62 -2.63 -18.88
CA ASN A 100 9.59 -1.69 -20.01
C ASN A 100 8.18 -1.20 -20.36
N GLU A 101 7.18 -2.07 -20.24
CA GLU A 101 5.78 -1.77 -20.54
C GLU A 101 5.03 -1.08 -19.39
N ASP A 102 5.61 -1.02 -18.18
CA ASP A 102 4.86 -0.57 -17.00
C ASP A 102 4.55 0.93 -17.02
N PHE A 103 5.29 1.72 -17.78
CA PHE A 103 4.94 3.12 -18.01
C PHE A 103 3.67 3.26 -18.87
N ASP A 104 3.57 2.49 -19.95
CA ASP A 104 2.38 2.50 -20.83
C ASP A 104 1.18 1.86 -20.12
N ARG A 105 1.44 0.85 -19.30
CA ARG A 105 0.45 0.27 -18.37
C ARG A 105 -0.10 1.33 -17.42
N ALA A 106 0.76 2.13 -16.79
CA ALA A 106 0.33 3.21 -15.90
C ALA A 106 -0.56 4.25 -16.62
N ARG A 107 -0.19 4.64 -17.83
CA ARG A 107 -1.01 5.56 -18.66
C ARG A 107 -2.38 4.95 -18.96
N SER A 108 -2.41 3.71 -19.43
CA SER A 108 -3.66 3.01 -19.76
C SER A 108 -4.57 2.84 -18.53
N ILE A 109 -4.00 2.60 -17.35
CA ILE A 109 -4.72 2.53 -16.08
C ILE A 109 -5.32 3.89 -15.72
N LEU A 110 -4.56 4.99 -15.85
CA LEU A 110 -5.04 6.36 -15.65
C LEU A 110 -6.20 6.71 -16.58
N ASP A 111 -6.04 6.40 -17.87
CA ASP A 111 -7.07 6.63 -18.89
C ASP A 111 -8.34 5.79 -18.64
N SER A 112 -8.22 4.68 -17.92
CA SER A 112 -9.33 3.83 -17.51
C SER A 112 -10.07 4.35 -16.27
N GLY A 113 -9.58 5.43 -15.64
CA GLY A 113 -10.22 6.11 -14.51
C GLY A 113 -9.85 5.54 -13.14
N ALA A 114 -8.72 4.85 -12.98
CA ALA A 114 -8.25 4.40 -11.68
C ALA A 114 -8.02 5.58 -10.72
N ASP A 115 -8.27 5.36 -9.43
CA ASP A 115 -8.18 6.37 -8.38
C ASP A 115 -6.84 6.31 -7.63
N LEU A 116 -6.06 5.25 -7.81
CA LEU A 116 -4.74 5.04 -7.22
C LEU A 116 -3.86 4.21 -8.17
N ILE A 117 -2.60 4.62 -8.34
CA ILE A 117 -1.56 3.75 -8.92
C ILE A 117 -0.68 3.22 -7.79
N VAL A 118 -0.39 1.92 -7.83
CA VAL A 118 0.52 1.26 -6.90
C VAL A 118 1.73 0.73 -7.67
N ILE A 119 2.91 1.29 -7.45
CA ILE A 119 4.16 0.69 -7.91
C ILE A 119 4.49 -0.42 -6.93
N ASP A 120 4.23 -1.67 -7.36
CA ASP A 120 4.27 -2.85 -6.51
C ASP A 120 5.44 -3.76 -6.85
N THR A 121 6.41 -3.84 -5.93
CA THR A 121 7.64 -4.61 -6.09
C THR A 121 8.03 -5.29 -4.79
N ALA A 122 8.79 -6.38 -4.89
CA ALA A 122 9.34 -7.06 -3.72
C ALA A 122 10.35 -6.18 -2.95
N HIS A 123 11.00 -5.23 -3.63
CA HIS A 123 11.97 -4.30 -3.07
C HIS A 123 11.79 -2.89 -3.65
N GLY A 124 11.05 -2.05 -2.92
CA GLY A 124 10.72 -0.68 -3.33
C GLY A 124 11.91 0.29 -3.34
N HIS A 125 12.95 0.00 -2.56
CA HIS A 125 14.17 0.83 -2.51
C HIS A 125 15.17 0.43 -3.60
N SER A 126 14.79 0.57 -4.85
CA SER A 126 15.64 0.23 -6.00
C SER A 126 15.60 1.31 -7.08
N GLU A 127 16.68 1.40 -7.86
CA GLU A 127 16.82 2.39 -8.94
C GLU A 127 15.71 2.27 -9.99
N LYS A 128 15.24 1.06 -10.31
CA LYS A 128 14.14 0.84 -11.26
C LYS A 128 12.84 1.45 -10.74
N VAL A 129 12.56 1.32 -9.44
CA VAL A 129 11.39 1.91 -8.80
C VAL A 129 11.45 3.43 -8.83
N LEU A 130 12.61 4.03 -8.51
CA LEU A 130 12.78 5.48 -8.58
C LEU A 130 12.59 6.01 -10.01
N LYS A 131 13.11 5.30 -11.01
CA LYS A 131 12.96 5.68 -12.43
C LYS A 131 11.50 5.67 -12.88
N ILE A 132 10.76 4.60 -12.57
CA ILE A 132 9.34 4.51 -12.97
C ILE A 132 8.48 5.52 -12.21
N LEU A 133 8.72 5.75 -10.92
CA LEU A 133 8.04 6.78 -10.13
C LEU A 133 8.21 8.16 -10.77
N LYS A 134 9.45 8.57 -11.08
CA LYS A 134 9.72 9.83 -11.78
C LYS A 134 8.99 9.97 -13.12
N LYS A 135 8.94 8.88 -13.90
CA LYS A 135 8.23 8.86 -15.18
C LYS A 135 6.72 9.05 -14.98
N ILE A 136 6.11 8.32 -14.05
CA ILE A 136 4.66 8.39 -13.80
C ILE A 136 4.28 9.77 -13.22
N LYS A 137 5.10 10.35 -12.34
CA LYS A 137 4.85 11.71 -11.79
C LYS A 137 4.86 12.79 -12.87
N LYS A 138 5.54 12.59 -14.00
CA LYS A 138 5.50 13.53 -15.14
C LYS A 138 4.18 13.49 -15.91
N ILE A 139 3.41 12.41 -15.77
CA ILE A 139 2.03 12.39 -16.26
C ILE A 139 1.27 13.35 -15.35
N LYS A 140 0.78 14.48 -15.85
CA LYS A 140 0.06 15.50 -15.07
C LYS A 140 -1.27 14.98 -14.53
N SER A 141 -1.21 13.93 -13.72
CA SER A 141 -2.34 13.31 -13.05
C SER A 141 -2.45 13.82 -11.62
N LYS A 142 -3.69 14.05 -11.16
CA LYS A 142 -4.00 14.38 -9.76
C LYS A 142 -4.15 13.13 -8.89
N ILE A 143 -3.91 11.94 -9.43
CA ILE A 143 -4.09 10.66 -8.75
C ILE A 143 -2.86 10.37 -7.88
N PRO A 144 -3.04 9.93 -6.62
CA PRO A 144 -1.92 9.61 -5.75
C PRO A 144 -1.16 8.37 -6.28
N ILE A 145 0.14 8.32 -6.01
CA ILE A 145 1.01 7.20 -6.34
C ILE A 145 1.49 6.57 -5.04
N CYS A 146 1.13 5.31 -4.85
CA CYS A 146 1.65 4.45 -3.79
C CYS A 146 2.88 3.70 -4.28
N VAL A 147 3.90 3.59 -3.44
CA VAL A 147 5.13 2.88 -3.78
C VAL A 147 5.51 1.89 -2.69
N GLY A 148 5.86 0.68 -3.06
CA GLY A 148 6.32 -0.37 -2.15
C GLY A 148 6.93 -1.58 -2.86
N ASN A 149 7.34 -2.57 -2.07
CA ASN A 149 7.32 -2.60 -0.60
C ASN A 149 8.65 -2.11 -0.04
N ILE A 150 8.57 -1.46 1.10
CA ILE A 150 9.74 -0.99 1.86
C ILE A 150 9.63 -1.40 3.33
N ALA A 151 10.73 -1.33 4.06
CA ALA A 151 10.76 -1.61 5.49
C ALA A 151 11.74 -0.71 6.28
N SER A 152 12.40 0.25 5.61
CA SER A 152 13.39 1.13 6.26
C SER A 152 13.05 2.61 6.12
N GLY A 153 13.50 3.41 7.09
CA GLY A 153 13.34 4.86 7.07
C GLY A 153 14.08 5.55 5.93
N GLU A 154 15.24 5.01 5.55
CA GLU A 154 16.01 5.51 4.40
C GLU A 154 15.21 5.40 3.10
N ALA A 155 14.64 4.21 2.84
CA ALA A 155 13.77 3.98 1.68
C ALA A 155 12.58 4.94 1.67
N ALA A 156 11.95 5.14 2.84
CA ALA A 156 10.82 6.04 2.99
C ALA A 156 11.17 7.49 2.61
N LEU A 157 12.28 8.01 3.13
CA LEU A 157 12.76 9.35 2.80
C LEU A 157 13.12 9.49 1.32
N ARG A 158 13.79 8.49 0.75
CA ARG A 158 14.16 8.49 -0.66
C ARG A 158 12.94 8.56 -1.55
N LEU A 159 11.95 7.69 -1.34
CA LEU A 159 10.71 7.65 -2.13
C LEU A 159 9.88 8.92 -1.96
N TYR A 160 9.78 9.46 -0.73
CA TYR A 160 9.14 10.74 -0.49
C TYR A 160 9.76 11.88 -1.30
N ASN A 161 11.09 11.99 -1.29
CA ASN A 161 11.81 13.03 -2.02
C ASN A 161 11.65 12.90 -3.54
N GLU A 162 11.40 11.68 -4.04
CA GLU A 162 11.09 11.42 -5.45
C GLU A 162 9.60 11.56 -5.80
N GLY A 163 8.77 11.96 -4.83
CA GLY A 163 7.37 12.34 -5.04
C GLY A 163 6.35 11.23 -4.83
N ALA A 164 6.67 10.17 -4.08
CA ALA A 164 5.65 9.22 -3.63
C ALA A 164 4.64 9.92 -2.70
N ASP A 165 3.36 9.62 -2.89
CA ASP A 165 2.28 10.16 -2.07
C ASP A 165 1.91 9.21 -0.92
N ILE A 166 2.13 7.91 -1.13
CA ILE A 166 1.82 6.83 -0.18
C ILE A 166 2.96 5.81 -0.20
N LEU A 167 3.35 5.32 0.97
CA LEU A 167 4.35 4.26 1.14
C LEU A 167 3.68 2.96 1.55
N LYS A 168 3.97 1.86 0.84
CA LYS A 168 3.51 0.52 1.21
C LYS A 168 4.63 -0.20 1.96
N VAL A 169 4.41 -0.44 3.26
CA VAL A 169 5.40 -0.94 4.21
C VAL A 169 5.13 -2.39 4.57
N GLY A 170 6.13 -3.24 4.33
CA GLY A 170 6.09 -4.66 4.65
C GLY A 170 6.98 -5.47 3.72
N ILE A 171 8.06 -6.05 4.26
CA ILE A 171 8.93 -7.00 3.57
C ILE A 171 9.01 -8.27 4.40
N GLY A 172 8.39 -9.33 3.89
CA GLY A 172 8.36 -10.64 4.53
C GLY A 172 7.42 -10.84 5.73
N PRO A 173 6.48 -9.93 6.09
CA PRO A 173 5.64 -10.16 7.27
C PRO A 173 4.46 -11.10 7.00
N GLY A 174 4.08 -11.33 5.76
CA GLY A 174 2.93 -12.17 5.39
C GLY A 174 3.17 -13.65 5.66
N SER A 175 2.14 -14.37 6.12
CA SER A 175 2.20 -15.81 6.38
C SER A 175 2.47 -16.64 5.12
N ILE A 176 2.05 -16.16 3.96
CA ILE A 176 2.24 -16.77 2.64
C ILE A 176 3.50 -16.26 1.93
N CYS A 177 4.21 -15.28 2.51
CA CYS A 177 5.37 -14.67 1.88
C CYS A 177 6.58 -15.61 1.93
N THR A 178 7.08 -15.98 0.75
CA THR A 178 8.26 -16.84 0.61
C THR A 178 9.58 -16.09 0.71
N THR A 179 9.58 -14.76 0.71
CA THR A 179 10.80 -13.93 0.70
C THR A 179 11.75 -14.28 1.85
N ARG A 180 11.22 -14.45 3.08
CA ARG A 180 12.04 -14.85 4.24
C ARG A 180 12.65 -16.23 4.07
N MET A 181 11.89 -17.16 3.50
CA MET A 181 12.31 -18.56 3.34
C MET A 181 13.35 -18.72 2.23
N ILE A 182 13.16 -18.00 1.11
CA ILE A 182 13.97 -18.16 -0.10
C ILE A 182 15.16 -17.20 -0.12
N ALA A 183 14.92 -15.92 0.21
CA ALA A 183 15.94 -14.87 0.13
C ALA A 183 16.59 -14.54 1.48
N GLY A 184 16.04 -15.02 2.60
CA GLY A 184 16.50 -14.68 3.95
C GLY A 184 16.25 -13.21 4.33
N ILE A 185 15.37 -12.52 3.60
CA ILE A 185 15.13 -11.08 3.76
C ILE A 185 13.74 -10.84 4.37
N GLY A 186 13.68 -9.97 5.37
CA GLY A 186 12.43 -9.56 5.99
C GLY A 186 12.68 -8.63 7.18
N VAL A 187 11.65 -7.87 7.54
CA VAL A 187 11.67 -7.01 8.74
C VAL A 187 10.37 -7.24 9.51
N PRO A 188 10.43 -7.44 10.84
CA PRO A 188 9.25 -7.50 11.70
C PRO A 188 8.37 -6.25 11.55
N GLN A 189 7.06 -6.45 11.35
CA GLN A 189 6.19 -5.42 10.78
C GLN A 189 6.02 -4.18 11.67
N ILE A 190 5.89 -4.35 12.98
CA ILE A 190 5.76 -3.22 13.91
C ILE A 190 7.03 -2.36 13.88
N SER A 191 8.21 -3.00 13.91
CA SER A 191 9.48 -2.27 13.81
C SER A 191 9.62 -1.53 12.49
N ALA A 192 9.23 -2.14 11.37
CA ALA A 192 9.25 -1.48 10.06
C ALA A 192 8.32 -0.24 10.03
N LEU A 193 7.11 -0.36 10.57
CA LEU A 193 6.16 0.75 10.65
C LEU A 193 6.68 1.90 11.51
N ILE A 194 7.23 1.59 12.69
CA ILE A 194 7.79 2.58 13.61
C ILE A 194 8.97 3.31 12.95
N GLU A 195 9.89 2.59 12.32
CA GLU A 195 11.07 3.18 11.67
C GLU A 195 10.67 4.09 10.52
N VAL A 196 9.81 3.61 9.62
CA VAL A 196 9.28 4.41 8.51
C VAL A 196 8.55 5.65 9.04
N LYS A 197 7.64 5.48 10.02
CA LYS A 197 6.90 6.60 10.61
C LYS A 197 7.80 7.64 11.24
N LYS A 198 8.84 7.23 11.98
CA LYS A 198 9.83 8.15 12.57
C LYS A 198 10.55 8.97 11.50
N SER A 199 10.97 8.34 10.40
CA SER A 199 11.72 9.02 9.34
C SER A 199 10.90 10.07 8.59
N ILE A 200 9.57 9.90 8.51
CA ILE A 200 8.66 10.81 7.79
C ILE A 200 7.77 11.65 8.72
N LYS A 201 8.09 11.73 10.02
CA LYS A 201 7.23 12.33 11.05
C LYS A 201 6.61 13.69 10.66
N ASN A 202 7.36 14.54 9.97
CA ASN A 202 6.93 15.89 9.57
C ASN A 202 6.57 16.00 8.07
N LYS A 203 6.31 14.87 7.41
CA LYS A 203 6.02 14.80 5.97
C LYS A 203 4.54 14.54 5.74
N LYS A 204 3.99 15.14 4.68
CA LYS A 204 2.61 14.90 4.23
C LYS A 204 2.54 13.66 3.34
N ILE A 205 2.91 12.50 3.89
CA ILE A 205 2.86 11.21 3.19
C ILE A 205 2.07 10.21 4.01
N LYS A 206 1.40 9.29 3.35
CA LYS A 206 0.60 8.25 4.00
C LYS A 206 1.35 6.92 4.02
N ILE A 207 0.99 6.05 4.96
CA ILE A 207 1.55 4.70 5.09
C ILE A 207 0.41 3.69 4.93
N ILE A 208 0.69 2.62 4.18
CA ILE A 208 -0.10 1.40 4.14
C ILE A 208 0.73 0.31 4.83
N SER A 209 0.18 -0.30 5.88
CA SER A 209 0.73 -1.52 6.47
C SER A 209 0.34 -2.70 5.61
N ASP A 210 1.32 -3.38 5.03
CA ASP A 210 1.11 -4.48 4.11
C ASP A 210 1.65 -5.80 4.67
N GLY A 211 0.73 -6.73 4.95
CA GLY A 211 1.03 -8.06 5.45
C GLY A 211 1.20 -8.18 6.97
N GLY A 212 1.20 -9.43 7.45
CA GLY A 212 1.35 -9.77 8.86
C GLY A 212 0.11 -9.60 9.73
N ILE A 213 -0.98 -9.04 9.21
CA ILE A 213 -2.24 -8.83 9.92
C ILE A 213 -3.05 -10.13 9.88
N LYS A 214 -3.34 -10.71 11.03
CA LYS A 214 -4.10 -11.95 11.19
C LYS A 214 -5.45 -11.72 11.89
N PHE A 215 -5.48 -10.77 12.81
CA PHE A 215 -6.63 -10.49 13.67
C PHE A 215 -7.02 -9.01 13.61
N SER A 216 -8.26 -8.71 14.01
CA SER A 216 -8.73 -7.31 14.11
C SER A 216 -7.88 -6.45 15.06
N GLY A 217 -7.35 -7.04 16.13
CA GLY A 217 -6.43 -6.36 17.04
C GLY A 217 -5.13 -5.88 16.36
N ASP A 218 -4.64 -6.61 15.34
CA ASP A 218 -3.43 -6.21 14.60
C ASP A 218 -3.69 -4.96 13.76
N ILE A 219 -4.91 -4.79 13.26
CA ILE A 219 -5.32 -3.56 12.57
C ILE A 219 -5.21 -2.37 13.52
N ALA A 220 -5.73 -2.50 14.74
CA ALA A 220 -5.64 -1.45 15.76
C ALA A 220 -4.18 -1.12 16.11
N LYS A 221 -3.32 -2.15 16.27
CA LYS A 221 -1.88 -1.97 16.50
C LYS A 221 -1.18 -1.26 15.34
N GLY A 222 -1.56 -1.58 14.09
CA GLY A 222 -0.98 -0.95 12.90
C GLY A 222 -1.40 0.51 12.70
N ILE A 223 -2.56 0.91 13.22
CA ILE A 223 -3.07 2.29 13.14
C ILE A 223 -2.47 3.17 14.24
N ALA A 224 -2.19 2.61 15.43
CA ALA A 224 -1.66 3.33 16.59
C ALA A 224 -0.22 3.80 16.41
#